data_5ae8a594bdd5aa83ae07e1d525eb854e
#
_entry.id   5ae8a594bdd5aa83ae07e1d525eb854e
#
_cell.length_a   1.000
_cell.length_b   1.000
_cell.length_c   1.000
_cell.angle_alpha   90.00
_cell.angle_beta   90.00
_cell.angle_gamma   90.00
#
_symmetry.space_group_name_H-M   'P 1'
#
loop_
_entity.id
_entity.type
_entity.pdbx_description
1 polymer ?
#
loop_
_entity_poly.entity_id
_entity_poly.type
_entity_poly.pdbx_seq_one_letter_code
_entity_poly.pdbx_strand_id
1 'polypeptide(L)'
;MEKVEKDAARVVLYSLLGDLPDNNRKITAQLISETDCGSYILEDLLLDLNGIEAVPAYVAKPKNAKGRLPCVIYNHYHGGYYHQGRKELILNQRPYSTHEPYAKALTDLGYITLCIDVWNFGERSGRTESELFKEMLWKGQVLWGMMMYDYLRSVDYAVSRDDVNPAKLATMGLSLGSTAAWWLAALDERISLTVDLCCATEFDELIRTGNLDAHGIYYYVPSLLKHFSAIDIMSLIAPRKRLSLNGRYDSLTPINGLEKIDRELKAEYARCGCPDNWRMVIDNCGHMETANMRKNIINFFKANF
;
A
#
# COMPACT_ATOMS: atom_id res chain seq x y z
N MET A 1 8.05 -8.68 -19.24
CA MET A 1 8.80 -7.44 -19.62
C MET A 1 10.25 -7.56 -19.15
N GLU A 2 11.21 -7.16 -19.98
CA GLU A 2 12.61 -7.03 -19.59
C GLU A 2 12.79 -5.84 -18.62
N LYS A 3 13.92 -5.81 -17.89
CA LYS A 3 14.15 -4.76 -16.89
C LYS A 3 14.06 -3.35 -17.48
N VAL A 4 14.69 -3.12 -18.64
CA VAL A 4 14.69 -1.82 -19.32
C VAL A 4 13.27 -1.38 -19.72
N GLU A 5 12.44 -2.33 -20.15
CA GLU A 5 11.03 -2.07 -20.48
C GLU A 5 10.24 -1.69 -19.22
N LYS A 6 10.48 -2.37 -18.07
CA LYS A 6 9.85 -2.05 -16.81
C LYS A 6 10.25 -0.67 -16.30
N ASP A 7 11.52 -0.27 -16.43
CA ASP A 7 12.00 1.03 -16.03
C ASP A 7 11.35 2.15 -16.88
N ALA A 8 11.28 1.94 -18.20
CA ALA A 8 10.57 2.87 -19.08
C ALA A 8 9.07 2.96 -18.74
N ALA A 9 8.43 1.82 -18.46
CA ALA A 9 7.02 1.78 -18.07
C ALA A 9 6.76 2.51 -16.73
N ARG A 10 7.67 2.39 -15.74
CA ARG A 10 7.57 3.16 -14.48
C ARG A 10 7.62 4.67 -14.71
N VAL A 11 8.50 5.13 -15.61
CA VAL A 11 8.58 6.57 -15.96
C VAL A 11 7.25 7.05 -16.54
N VAL A 12 6.66 6.29 -17.47
CA VAL A 12 5.36 6.62 -18.04
C VAL A 12 4.26 6.57 -16.97
N LEU A 13 4.22 5.51 -16.15
CA LEU A 13 3.24 5.36 -15.08
C LEU A 13 3.32 6.53 -14.08
N TYR A 14 4.53 6.92 -13.69
CA TYR A 14 4.75 8.06 -12.80
C TYR A 14 4.27 9.37 -13.43
N SER A 15 4.49 9.57 -14.73
CA SER A 15 4.03 10.79 -15.44
C SER A 15 2.51 10.92 -15.51
N LEU A 16 1.75 9.83 -15.38
CA LEU A 16 0.28 9.86 -15.33
C LEU A 16 -0.27 10.32 -13.97
N LEU A 17 0.58 10.41 -12.94
CA LEU A 17 0.18 10.81 -11.60
C LEU A 17 -0.03 12.33 -11.45
N GLY A 18 0.10 13.09 -12.54
CA GLY A 18 -0.10 14.54 -12.58
C GLY A 18 1.09 15.33 -12.06
N ASP A 19 0.88 16.62 -11.82
CA ASP A 19 1.90 17.52 -11.30
C ASP A 19 2.15 17.21 -9.82
N LEU A 20 3.31 16.62 -9.52
CA LEU A 20 3.71 16.22 -8.18
C LEU A 20 4.71 17.23 -7.57
N PRO A 21 4.82 17.30 -6.24
CA PRO A 21 5.84 18.11 -5.58
C PRO A 21 7.27 17.67 -5.92
N ASP A 22 8.26 18.53 -5.62
CA ASP A 22 9.68 18.25 -5.90
C ASP A 22 10.19 17.03 -5.08
N ASN A 23 10.65 16.01 -5.79
CA ASN A 23 11.21 14.80 -5.19
C ASN A 23 12.54 15.03 -4.45
N ASN A 24 13.26 16.14 -4.73
CA ASN A 24 14.52 16.46 -4.07
C ASN A 24 14.33 17.20 -2.74
N ARG A 25 13.10 17.50 -2.39
CA ARG A 25 12.79 18.17 -1.12
C ARG A 25 13.29 17.35 0.06
N LYS A 26 13.99 18.01 1.00
CA LYS A 26 14.44 17.40 2.25
C LYS A 26 13.23 17.02 3.11
N ILE A 27 13.19 15.76 3.52
CA ILE A 27 12.19 15.28 4.48
C ILE A 27 12.63 15.71 5.89
N THR A 28 11.68 16.25 6.65
CA THR A 28 11.85 16.49 8.08
C THR A 28 10.80 15.73 8.87
N ALA A 29 11.15 15.35 10.10
CA ALA A 29 10.27 14.63 11.02
C ALA A 29 10.30 15.30 12.39
N GLN A 30 9.14 15.52 12.96
CA GLN A 30 8.96 15.96 14.34
C GLN A 30 8.35 14.81 15.15
N LEU A 31 9.03 14.39 16.22
CA LEU A 31 8.46 13.45 17.18
C LEU A 31 7.46 14.21 18.07
N ILE A 32 6.20 13.80 18.03
CA ILE A 32 5.12 14.37 18.85
C ILE A 32 5.06 13.64 20.20
N SER A 33 5.08 12.29 20.15
CA SER A 33 5.08 11.46 21.36
C SER A 33 5.68 10.08 21.10
N GLU A 34 6.15 9.45 22.18
CA GLU A 34 6.56 8.05 22.20
C GLU A 34 5.78 7.33 23.30
N THR A 35 5.14 6.22 22.97
CA THR A 35 4.30 5.45 23.88
C THR A 35 4.80 4.02 24.00
N ASP A 36 4.99 3.55 25.22
CA ASP A 36 5.29 2.14 25.50
C ASP A 36 4.00 1.31 25.46
N CYS A 37 3.86 0.49 24.44
CA CYS A 37 2.70 -0.40 24.22
C CYS A 37 2.95 -1.84 24.70
N GLY A 38 3.91 -2.05 25.59
CA GLY A 38 4.27 -3.36 26.16
C GLY A 38 5.31 -4.08 25.30
N SER A 39 4.93 -4.76 24.22
CA SER A 39 5.87 -5.46 23.31
C SER A 39 6.56 -4.54 22.32
N TYR A 40 6.01 -3.37 22.03
CA TYR A 40 6.55 -2.42 21.07
C TYR A 40 6.48 -0.97 21.58
N ILE A 41 7.26 -0.11 20.97
CA ILE A 41 7.20 1.35 21.15
C ILE A 41 6.46 1.93 19.94
N LEU A 42 5.51 2.82 20.19
CA LEU A 42 4.79 3.59 19.18
C LEU A 42 5.30 5.04 19.18
N GLU A 43 5.90 5.47 18.08
CA GLU A 43 6.23 6.88 17.81
C GLU A 43 5.07 7.52 17.05
N ASP A 44 4.58 8.67 17.53
CA ASP A 44 3.68 9.56 16.80
C ASP A 44 4.50 10.70 16.21
N LEU A 45 4.46 10.84 14.90
CA LEU A 45 5.31 11.74 14.13
C LEU A 45 4.49 12.69 13.27
N LEU A 46 5.07 13.85 13.02
CA LEU A 46 4.62 14.76 11.98
C LEU A 46 5.73 14.92 10.95
N LEU A 47 5.47 14.49 9.72
CA LEU A 47 6.45 14.47 8.62
C LEU A 47 6.16 15.62 7.64
N ASP A 48 7.20 16.29 7.14
CA ASP A 48 7.13 17.14 5.96
C ASP A 48 7.59 16.32 4.75
N LEU A 49 6.65 15.68 4.06
CA LEU A 49 6.92 14.86 2.88
C LEU A 49 6.77 15.65 1.58
N ASN A 50 5.80 16.57 1.51
CA ASN A 50 5.36 17.19 0.27
C ASN A 50 5.49 18.73 0.24
N GLY A 51 5.76 19.38 1.37
CA GLY A 51 5.88 20.84 1.48
C GLY A 51 4.58 21.61 1.34
N ILE A 52 3.45 20.90 1.29
CA ILE A 52 2.11 21.50 1.17
C ILE A 52 1.41 21.44 2.50
N GLU A 53 1.40 20.28 3.13
CA GLU A 53 0.84 20.08 4.46
C GLU A 53 1.61 19.02 5.23
N ALA A 54 1.55 19.10 6.55
CA ALA A 54 2.14 18.10 7.43
C ALA A 54 1.45 16.76 7.31
N VAL A 55 2.23 15.68 7.31
CA VAL A 55 1.76 14.31 7.17
C VAL A 55 1.93 13.57 8.49
N PRO A 56 0.83 13.35 9.25
CA PRO A 56 0.88 12.55 10.47
C PRO A 56 1.26 11.10 10.17
N ALA A 57 2.11 10.51 11.02
CA ALA A 57 2.60 9.16 10.84
C ALA A 57 2.75 8.42 12.18
N TYR A 58 2.57 7.09 12.16
CA TYR A 58 2.97 6.19 13.24
C TYR A 58 4.15 5.34 12.80
N VAL A 59 5.13 5.19 13.71
CA VAL A 59 6.14 4.15 13.61
C VAL A 59 6.00 3.25 14.83
N ALA A 60 5.72 1.97 14.60
CA ALA A 60 5.78 0.96 15.65
C ALA A 60 7.06 0.14 15.48
N LYS A 61 7.85 0.01 16.55
CA LYS A 61 9.13 -0.70 16.57
C LYS A 61 9.22 -1.66 17.75
N PRO A 62 9.84 -2.84 17.60
CA PRO A 62 10.06 -3.78 18.71
C PRO A 62 10.82 -3.09 19.86
N LYS A 63 10.35 -3.23 21.09
CA LYS A 63 10.88 -2.50 22.26
C LYS A 63 12.38 -2.73 22.53
N ASN A 64 12.86 -3.94 22.30
CA ASN A 64 14.24 -4.34 22.65
C ASN A 64 15.08 -4.68 21.41
N ALA A 65 14.71 -4.15 20.26
CA ALA A 65 15.40 -4.42 19.01
C ALA A 65 16.84 -3.86 19.03
N LYS A 66 17.76 -4.60 18.44
CA LYS A 66 19.14 -4.17 18.24
C LYS A 66 19.48 -4.15 16.75
N GLY A 67 20.20 -3.11 16.35
CA GLY A 67 20.63 -2.94 14.96
C GLY A 67 19.50 -2.49 14.03
N ARG A 68 19.71 -2.65 12.73
CA ARG A 68 18.75 -2.26 11.69
C ARG A 68 17.77 -3.38 11.39
N LEU A 69 16.50 -3.08 11.48
CA LEU A 69 15.40 -4.02 11.29
C LEU A 69 14.74 -3.90 9.90
N PRO A 70 14.10 -4.95 9.40
CA PRO A 70 13.21 -4.84 8.24
C PRO A 70 12.06 -3.89 8.55
N CYS A 71 11.57 -3.17 7.51
CA CYS A 71 10.49 -2.21 7.66
C CYS A 71 9.34 -2.52 6.71
N VAL A 72 8.11 -2.42 7.22
CA VAL A 72 6.86 -2.52 6.46
C VAL A 72 6.25 -1.13 6.35
N ILE A 73 6.08 -0.63 5.13
CA ILE A 73 5.20 0.49 4.85
C ILE A 73 3.77 -0.05 4.86
N TYR A 74 3.08 0.25 5.95
CA TYR A 74 1.71 -0.19 6.16
C TYR A 74 0.74 0.86 5.62
N ASN A 75 -0.06 0.48 4.63
CA ASN A 75 -1.01 1.37 3.99
C ASN A 75 -2.39 1.12 4.61
N HIS A 76 -2.95 2.14 5.28
CA HIS A 76 -4.24 2.00 5.95
C HIS A 76 -5.40 1.87 4.95
N TYR A 77 -6.48 1.23 5.40
CA TYR A 77 -7.79 1.26 4.73
C TYR A 77 -8.72 2.27 5.40
N HIS A 78 -9.95 2.40 4.92
CA HIS A 78 -10.92 3.28 5.57
C HIS A 78 -12.26 2.61 5.89
N GLY A 79 -12.76 1.69 5.07
CA GLY A 79 -14.06 1.06 5.31
C GLY A 79 -15.20 2.07 5.59
N GLY A 80 -15.11 3.28 5.04
CA GLY A 80 -16.00 4.40 5.33
C GLY A 80 -15.59 5.28 6.53
N TYR A 81 -14.55 4.92 7.28
CA TYR A 81 -14.07 5.67 8.47
C TYR A 81 -12.91 6.59 8.10
N TYR A 82 -13.17 7.66 7.35
CA TYR A 82 -12.15 8.58 6.84
C TYR A 82 -11.28 9.23 7.90
N HIS A 83 -11.84 9.49 9.10
CA HIS A 83 -11.12 10.11 10.22
C HIS A 83 -10.15 9.16 10.93
N GLN A 84 -10.06 7.91 10.53
CA GLN A 84 -9.24 6.92 11.22
C GLN A 84 -7.79 6.91 10.74
N GLY A 85 -7.56 6.89 9.42
CA GLY A 85 -6.23 6.97 8.83
C GLY A 85 -5.22 6.01 9.46
N ARG A 86 -4.05 6.51 9.84
CA ARG A 86 -2.94 5.74 10.43
C ARG A 86 -3.31 4.99 11.73
N LYS A 87 -4.38 5.41 12.41
CA LYS A 87 -4.85 4.73 13.64
C LYS A 87 -5.27 3.29 13.38
N GLU A 88 -5.59 2.95 12.14
CA GLU A 88 -5.91 1.59 11.73
C GLU A 88 -4.76 0.61 12.05
N LEU A 89 -3.49 1.04 11.95
CA LEU A 89 -2.32 0.24 12.29
C LEU A 89 -2.37 -0.31 13.74
N ILE A 90 -2.92 0.45 14.68
CA ILE A 90 -2.95 0.16 16.13
C ILE A 90 -4.32 -0.27 16.63
N LEU A 91 -5.34 -0.24 15.78
CA LEU A 91 -6.72 -0.57 16.15
C LEU A 91 -7.18 -1.87 15.46
N ASN A 92 -8.03 -2.60 16.17
CA ASN A 92 -8.81 -3.68 15.56
C ASN A 92 -10.12 -3.11 15.02
N GLN A 93 -10.28 -3.13 13.70
CA GLN A 93 -11.50 -2.64 13.07
C GLN A 93 -12.45 -3.77 12.68
N ARG A 94 -13.46 -3.96 13.49
CA ARG A 94 -14.63 -4.74 13.05
C ARG A 94 -15.49 -3.94 12.07
N PRO A 95 -16.09 -4.57 11.05
CA PRO A 95 -16.11 -6.01 10.78
C PRO A 95 -14.94 -6.52 9.94
N TYR A 96 -14.00 -5.68 9.48
CA TYR A 96 -13.01 -6.01 8.45
C TYR A 96 -11.87 -6.90 8.97
N SER A 97 -11.53 -6.79 10.26
CA SER A 97 -10.58 -7.70 10.92
C SER A 97 -10.98 -7.93 12.38
N THR A 98 -10.86 -9.17 12.86
CA THR A 98 -11.07 -9.57 14.26
C THR A 98 -9.76 -9.93 14.96
N HIS A 99 -8.64 -9.75 14.26
CA HIS A 99 -7.31 -10.11 14.72
C HIS A 99 -6.63 -8.97 15.47
N GLU A 100 -5.54 -9.26 16.17
CA GLU A 100 -4.74 -8.24 16.81
C GLU A 100 -4.23 -7.19 15.81
N PRO A 101 -3.98 -5.92 16.24
CA PRO A 101 -3.46 -4.87 15.39
C PRO A 101 -2.16 -5.26 14.69
N TYR A 102 -1.97 -4.78 13.46
CA TYR A 102 -0.75 -5.06 12.69
C TYR A 102 0.50 -4.45 13.31
N ALA A 103 0.39 -3.33 14.05
CA ALA A 103 1.51 -2.81 14.84
C ALA A 103 2.11 -3.90 15.73
N LYS A 104 1.26 -4.59 16.51
CA LYS A 104 1.71 -5.67 17.39
C LYS A 104 2.17 -6.89 16.59
N ALA A 105 1.35 -7.36 15.65
CA ALA A 105 1.64 -8.60 14.90
C ALA A 105 2.97 -8.54 14.14
N LEU A 106 3.31 -7.39 13.54
CA LEU A 106 4.55 -7.23 12.78
C LEU A 106 5.76 -6.92 13.67
N THR A 107 5.57 -6.15 14.74
CA THR A 107 6.68 -5.91 15.70
C THR A 107 7.07 -7.17 16.46
N ASP A 108 6.12 -8.05 16.78
CA ASP A 108 6.41 -9.38 17.37
C ASP A 108 7.21 -10.30 16.42
N LEU A 109 7.15 -10.02 15.10
CA LEU A 109 8.00 -10.68 14.09
C LEU A 109 9.35 -9.99 13.87
N GLY A 110 9.63 -8.89 14.58
CA GLY A 110 10.88 -8.15 14.46
C GLY A 110 10.89 -7.07 13.37
N TYR A 111 9.73 -6.67 12.87
CA TYR A 111 9.62 -5.59 11.87
C TYR A 111 9.35 -4.24 12.52
N ILE A 112 9.89 -3.18 11.94
CA ILE A 112 9.37 -1.83 12.10
C ILE A 112 8.18 -1.67 11.17
N THR A 113 7.14 -0.95 11.59
CA THR A 113 6.02 -0.58 10.72
C THR A 113 5.89 0.94 10.66
N LEU A 114 5.75 1.48 9.46
CA LEU A 114 5.47 2.91 9.21
C LEU A 114 4.12 3.04 8.54
N CYS A 115 3.22 3.84 9.11
CA CYS A 115 1.90 4.15 8.53
C CYS A 115 1.67 5.66 8.57
N ILE A 116 1.33 6.25 7.44
CA ILE A 116 1.02 7.68 7.31
C ILE A 116 -0.49 7.90 7.13
N ASP A 117 -1.00 9.07 7.54
CA ASP A 117 -2.30 9.52 7.05
C ASP A 117 -2.14 10.02 5.61
N VAL A 118 -2.81 9.39 4.64
CA VAL A 118 -2.82 9.90 3.28
C VAL A 118 -3.83 11.03 3.11
N TRP A 119 -3.78 11.73 1.98
CA TRP A 119 -4.67 12.84 1.65
C TRP A 119 -6.13 12.50 1.94
N ASN A 120 -6.82 13.38 2.65
CA ASN A 120 -8.22 13.29 3.06
C ASN A 120 -8.54 12.20 4.11
N PHE A 121 -7.55 11.59 4.74
CA PHE A 121 -7.75 10.59 5.78
C PHE A 121 -7.08 10.99 7.11
N GLY A 122 -7.55 10.38 8.21
CA GLY A 122 -7.01 10.62 9.54
C GLY A 122 -7.11 12.08 9.96
N GLU A 123 -6.02 12.66 10.42
CA GLU A 123 -5.93 14.07 10.80
C GLU A 123 -5.88 15.03 9.59
N ARG A 124 -5.72 14.52 8.38
CA ARG A 124 -5.82 15.27 7.13
C ARG A 124 -7.24 15.23 6.53
N SER A 125 -8.22 14.64 7.21
CA SER A 125 -9.62 14.64 6.81
C SER A 125 -10.27 16.00 7.06
N GLY A 126 -11.43 16.24 6.45
CA GLY A 126 -12.21 17.47 6.66
C GLY A 126 -12.81 18.06 5.39
N ARG A 127 -12.37 17.58 4.23
CA ARG A 127 -12.97 17.86 2.92
C ARG A 127 -13.59 16.59 2.36
N THR A 128 -14.51 16.72 1.41
CA THR A 128 -14.97 15.54 0.68
C THR A 128 -13.94 15.11 -0.37
N GLU A 129 -13.84 13.80 -0.64
CA GLU A 129 -12.97 13.30 -1.72
C GLU A 129 -13.26 13.99 -3.05
N SER A 130 -14.56 14.21 -3.35
CA SER A 130 -15.00 14.82 -4.59
C SER A 130 -14.53 16.25 -4.75
N GLU A 131 -14.53 17.06 -3.66
CA GLU A 131 -14.01 18.44 -3.70
C GLU A 131 -12.51 18.45 -3.93
N LEU A 132 -11.78 17.63 -3.19
CA LEU A 132 -10.32 17.55 -3.30
C LEU A 132 -9.89 17.05 -4.68
N PHE A 133 -10.55 16.00 -5.19
CA PHE A 133 -10.31 15.46 -6.53
C PHE A 133 -10.53 16.52 -7.63
N LYS A 134 -11.65 17.25 -7.57
CA LYS A 134 -11.98 18.29 -8.56
C LYS A 134 -11.00 19.46 -8.53
N GLU A 135 -10.62 19.90 -7.31
CA GLU A 135 -9.62 20.96 -7.16
C GLU A 135 -8.28 20.53 -7.75
N MET A 136 -7.81 19.33 -7.44
CA MET A 136 -6.55 18.78 -7.93
C MET A 136 -6.55 18.67 -9.47
N LEU A 137 -7.65 18.20 -10.08
CA LEU A 137 -7.76 18.14 -11.54
C LEU A 137 -7.59 19.52 -12.19
N TRP A 138 -8.18 20.60 -11.63
CA TRP A 138 -8.00 21.94 -12.15
C TRP A 138 -6.57 22.46 -12.02
N LYS A 139 -5.81 21.93 -11.07
CA LYS A 139 -4.40 22.27 -10.84
C LYS A 139 -3.41 21.37 -11.60
N GLY A 140 -3.89 20.47 -12.46
CA GLY A 140 -3.02 19.50 -13.15
C GLY A 140 -2.56 18.34 -12.24
N GLN A 141 -3.07 18.26 -11.03
CA GLN A 141 -2.75 17.21 -10.06
C GLN A 141 -3.74 16.04 -10.14
N VAL A 142 -3.31 14.87 -9.72
CA VAL A 142 -4.14 13.69 -9.58
C VAL A 142 -4.15 13.29 -8.10
N LEU A 143 -5.33 13.12 -7.50
CA LEU A 143 -5.43 12.81 -6.07
C LEU A 143 -4.70 11.51 -5.71
N TRP A 144 -4.86 10.46 -6.55
CA TRP A 144 -4.08 9.23 -6.41
C TRP A 144 -2.57 9.48 -6.53
N GLY A 145 -2.17 10.34 -7.44
CA GLY A 145 -0.77 10.74 -7.60
C GLY A 145 -0.21 11.39 -6.35
N MET A 146 -0.95 12.31 -5.74
CA MET A 146 -0.54 12.97 -4.49
C MET A 146 -0.45 11.98 -3.33
N MET A 147 -1.36 10.99 -3.25
CA MET A 147 -1.28 9.91 -2.27
C MET A 147 -0.04 9.03 -2.52
N MET A 148 0.21 8.62 -3.76
CA MET A 148 1.38 7.82 -4.11
C MET A 148 2.68 8.58 -3.88
N TYR A 149 2.71 9.89 -4.13
CA TYR A 149 3.85 10.73 -3.81
C TYR A 149 4.19 10.65 -2.30
N ASP A 150 3.20 10.84 -1.42
CA ASP A 150 3.43 10.76 0.03
C ASP A 150 3.89 9.35 0.46
N TYR A 151 3.37 8.28 -0.14
CA TYR A 151 3.86 6.92 0.12
C TYR A 151 5.31 6.72 -0.36
N LEU A 152 5.68 7.18 -1.55
CA LEU A 152 7.07 7.12 -2.05
C LEU A 152 8.01 7.89 -1.12
N ARG A 153 7.62 9.08 -0.68
CA ARG A 153 8.40 9.88 0.28
C ARG A 153 8.46 9.23 1.67
N SER A 154 7.43 8.48 2.07
CA SER A 154 7.48 7.70 3.31
C SER A 154 8.50 6.55 3.23
N VAL A 155 8.71 5.95 2.06
CA VAL A 155 9.83 5.01 1.83
C VAL A 155 11.17 5.71 1.98
N ASP A 156 11.32 6.93 1.43
CA ASP A 156 12.55 7.72 1.60
C ASP A 156 12.82 8.03 3.09
N TYR A 157 11.78 8.39 3.84
CA TYR A 157 11.87 8.58 5.28
C TYR A 157 12.28 7.29 6.00
N ALA A 158 11.65 6.16 5.68
CA ALA A 158 12.01 4.87 6.28
C ALA A 158 13.48 4.51 6.04
N VAL A 159 13.97 4.70 4.81
CA VAL A 159 15.39 4.44 4.46
C VAL A 159 16.35 5.38 5.20
N SER A 160 15.94 6.60 5.52
CA SER A 160 16.77 7.59 6.22
C SER A 160 16.92 7.30 7.73
N ARG A 161 16.10 6.40 8.28
CA ARG A 161 16.14 6.05 9.71
C ARG A 161 17.33 5.13 10.02
N ASP A 162 17.99 5.38 11.12
CA ASP A 162 19.15 4.58 11.57
C ASP A 162 18.77 3.17 12.05
N ASP A 163 17.51 2.97 12.44
CA ASP A 163 16.97 1.68 12.92
C ASP A 163 16.40 0.81 11.80
N VAL A 164 16.25 1.31 10.57
CA VAL A 164 15.73 0.58 9.41
C VAL A 164 16.83 -0.01 8.55
N ASN A 165 16.66 -1.27 8.13
CA ASN A 165 17.50 -1.89 7.10
C ASN A 165 16.96 -1.57 5.71
N PRO A 166 17.62 -0.71 4.91
CA PRO A 166 17.11 -0.26 3.62
C PRO A 166 17.03 -1.37 2.55
N ALA A 167 17.72 -2.50 2.78
CA ALA A 167 17.65 -3.66 1.88
C ALA A 167 16.47 -4.59 2.20
N LYS A 168 15.71 -4.34 3.27
CA LYS A 168 14.62 -5.19 3.74
C LYS A 168 13.34 -4.37 3.93
N LEU A 169 12.81 -3.84 2.82
CA LEU A 169 11.57 -3.06 2.81
C LEU A 169 10.43 -3.90 2.26
N ALA A 170 9.31 -3.81 2.93
CA ALA A 170 8.05 -4.41 2.51
C ALA A 170 6.94 -3.37 2.46
N THR A 171 5.87 -3.68 1.75
CA THR A 171 4.63 -2.91 1.81
C THR A 171 3.44 -3.84 1.98
N MET A 172 2.44 -3.40 2.73
CA MET A 172 1.18 -4.14 2.86
C MET A 172 0.00 -3.23 3.14
N GLY A 173 -1.19 -3.72 2.87
CA GLY A 173 -2.43 -3.07 3.26
C GLY A 173 -3.68 -3.82 2.83
N LEU A 174 -4.84 -3.37 3.33
CA LEU A 174 -6.16 -3.89 3.00
C LEU A 174 -6.95 -2.83 2.23
N SER A 175 -7.81 -3.22 1.26
CA SER A 175 -8.72 -2.31 0.55
C SER A 175 -7.97 -1.17 -0.15
N LEU A 176 -8.23 0.11 0.19
CA LEU A 176 -7.41 1.25 -0.23
C LEU A 176 -5.93 0.97 -0.04
N GLY A 177 -5.55 0.47 1.14
CA GLY A 177 -4.17 0.12 1.45
C GLY A 177 -3.61 -1.01 0.59
N SER A 178 -4.45 -1.96 0.15
CA SER A 178 -4.07 -3.00 -0.81
C SER A 178 -3.69 -2.38 -2.16
N THR A 179 -4.55 -1.49 -2.67
CA THR A 179 -4.27 -0.76 -3.92
C THR A 179 -2.98 0.04 -3.79
N ALA A 180 -2.81 0.77 -2.67
CA ALA A 180 -1.59 1.52 -2.41
C ALA A 180 -0.36 0.60 -2.34
N ALA A 181 -0.46 -0.59 -1.75
CA ALA A 181 0.65 -1.52 -1.62
C ALA A 181 1.18 -1.99 -2.99
N TRP A 182 0.31 -2.46 -3.88
CA TRP A 182 0.80 -2.91 -5.19
C TRP A 182 1.20 -1.75 -6.12
N TRP A 183 0.57 -0.55 -6.01
CA TRP A 183 1.03 0.63 -6.73
C TRP A 183 2.42 1.08 -6.24
N LEU A 184 2.62 1.17 -4.92
CA LEU A 184 3.90 1.55 -4.33
C LEU A 184 5.01 0.59 -4.76
N ALA A 185 4.75 -0.72 -4.69
CA ALA A 185 5.72 -1.71 -5.14
C ALA A 185 5.98 -1.67 -6.65
N ALA A 186 4.99 -1.31 -7.48
CA ALA A 186 5.19 -1.13 -8.91
C ALA A 186 6.09 0.07 -9.22
N LEU A 187 5.94 1.17 -8.47
CA LEU A 187 6.68 2.42 -8.66
C LEU A 187 8.07 2.41 -8.02
N ASP A 188 8.24 1.70 -6.87
CA ASP A 188 9.49 1.70 -6.10
C ASP A 188 10.12 0.31 -6.01
N GLU A 189 11.27 0.14 -6.67
CA GLU A 189 11.99 -1.14 -6.70
C GLU A 189 12.65 -1.51 -5.37
N ARG A 190 12.79 -0.57 -4.43
CA ARG A 190 13.32 -0.84 -3.08
C ARG A 190 12.39 -1.73 -2.25
N ILE A 191 11.10 -1.75 -2.58
CA ILE A 191 10.12 -2.64 -1.94
C ILE A 191 10.37 -4.08 -2.42
N SER A 192 10.87 -4.92 -1.55
CA SER A 192 11.25 -6.31 -1.87
C SER A 192 10.13 -7.33 -1.60
N LEU A 193 9.20 -7.01 -0.70
CA LEU A 193 8.03 -7.83 -0.39
C LEU A 193 6.74 -7.02 -0.49
N THR A 194 5.72 -7.60 -1.08
CA THR A 194 4.38 -6.98 -1.21
C THR A 194 3.31 -7.92 -0.68
N VAL A 195 2.44 -7.40 0.17
CA VAL A 195 1.23 -8.10 0.62
C VAL A 195 0.03 -7.21 0.36
N ASP A 196 -0.93 -7.69 -0.43
CA ASP A 196 -2.14 -6.94 -0.74
C ASP A 196 -3.39 -7.76 -0.40
N LEU A 197 -4.34 -7.14 0.34
CA LEU A 197 -5.57 -7.76 0.79
C LEU A 197 -6.79 -7.06 0.21
N CYS A 198 -7.66 -7.82 -0.46
CA CYS A 198 -8.99 -7.38 -0.87
C CYS A 198 -8.97 -6.10 -1.73
N CYS A 199 -8.06 -5.99 -2.69
CA CYS A 199 -8.16 -5.00 -3.78
C CYS A 199 -7.14 -5.23 -4.93
N ALA A 200 -6.87 -6.49 -5.30
CA ALA A 200 -6.25 -6.78 -6.59
C ALA A 200 -7.31 -6.68 -7.69
N THR A 201 -7.60 -5.45 -8.15
CA THR A 201 -8.73 -5.17 -9.03
C THR A 201 -8.30 -5.15 -10.49
N GLU A 202 -8.98 -5.92 -11.32
CA GLU A 202 -8.87 -5.86 -12.78
C GLU A 202 -9.85 -4.79 -13.30
N PHE A 203 -9.32 -3.77 -13.98
CA PHE A 203 -10.11 -2.57 -14.30
C PHE A 203 -11.20 -2.79 -15.32
N ASP A 204 -10.96 -3.61 -16.36
CA ASP A 204 -11.96 -3.89 -17.39
C ASP A 204 -13.14 -4.69 -16.81
N GLU A 205 -12.86 -5.65 -15.91
CA GLU A 205 -13.92 -6.38 -15.21
C GLU A 205 -14.71 -5.47 -14.26
N LEU A 206 -14.05 -4.56 -13.58
CA LEU A 206 -14.75 -3.58 -12.72
C LEU A 206 -15.69 -2.69 -13.56
N ILE A 207 -15.22 -2.20 -14.71
CA ILE A 207 -16.04 -1.42 -15.66
C ILE A 207 -17.21 -2.26 -16.16
N ARG A 208 -16.94 -3.50 -16.58
CA ARG A 208 -17.98 -4.42 -17.12
C ARG A 208 -19.07 -4.74 -16.11
N THR A 209 -18.73 -4.84 -14.83
CA THR A 209 -19.69 -5.11 -13.77
C THR A 209 -20.46 -3.88 -13.30
N GLY A 210 -20.08 -2.68 -13.74
CA GLY A 210 -20.75 -1.43 -13.40
C GLY A 210 -20.56 -0.99 -11.95
N ASN A 211 -19.47 -1.41 -11.28
CA ASN A 211 -19.25 -1.18 -9.85
C ASN A 211 -18.21 -0.09 -9.55
N LEU A 212 -18.02 0.86 -10.47
CA LEU A 212 -17.03 1.92 -10.32
C LEU A 212 -17.28 2.81 -9.09
N ASP A 213 -18.54 3.16 -8.83
CA ASP A 213 -18.93 4.02 -7.71
C ASP A 213 -18.73 3.38 -6.33
N ALA A 214 -18.44 2.07 -6.27
CA ALA A 214 -18.10 1.40 -5.03
C ALA A 214 -16.66 1.64 -4.58
N HIS A 215 -15.80 2.14 -5.48
CA HIS A 215 -14.45 2.62 -5.16
C HIS A 215 -14.47 4.13 -4.94
N GLY A 216 -13.65 4.63 -4.00
CA GLY A 216 -13.50 6.06 -3.76
C GLY A 216 -12.97 6.80 -5.00
N ILE A 217 -13.40 8.05 -5.20
CA ILE A 217 -13.01 8.85 -6.36
C ILE A 217 -11.49 9.10 -6.43
N TYR A 218 -10.79 9.00 -5.31
CA TYR A 218 -9.33 9.15 -5.24
C TYR A 218 -8.58 8.14 -6.12
N TYR A 219 -9.17 6.98 -6.37
CA TYR A 219 -8.58 5.84 -7.07
C TYR A 219 -8.32 6.09 -8.57
N TYR A 220 -8.99 7.07 -9.16
CA TYR A 220 -9.05 7.24 -10.61
C TYR A 220 -7.95 8.15 -11.13
N VAL A 221 -7.10 7.58 -12.01
CA VAL A 221 -6.03 8.29 -12.71
C VAL A 221 -6.48 8.58 -14.15
N PRO A 222 -6.55 9.85 -14.57
CA PRO A 222 -6.99 10.21 -15.92
C PRO A 222 -6.15 9.52 -17.00
N SER A 223 -6.83 8.99 -18.01
CA SER A 223 -6.20 8.33 -19.18
C SER A 223 -5.38 7.07 -18.88
N LEU A 224 -5.39 6.53 -17.64
CA LEU A 224 -4.60 5.36 -17.25
C LEU A 224 -4.73 4.20 -18.25
N LEU A 225 -5.96 3.84 -18.61
CA LEU A 225 -6.25 2.69 -19.46
C LEU A 225 -5.84 2.87 -20.94
N LYS A 226 -5.38 4.07 -21.34
CA LYS A 226 -4.73 4.25 -22.64
C LYS A 226 -3.30 3.73 -22.67
N HIS A 227 -2.70 3.51 -21.52
CA HIS A 227 -1.28 3.16 -21.35
C HIS A 227 -1.08 1.85 -20.58
N PHE A 228 -1.90 1.58 -19.57
CA PHE A 228 -1.75 0.44 -18.66
C PHE A 228 -3.09 -0.21 -18.32
N SER A 229 -3.15 -1.52 -18.37
CA SER A 229 -4.12 -2.30 -17.58
C SER A 229 -3.63 -2.44 -16.14
N ALA A 230 -4.49 -2.90 -15.23
CA ALA A 230 -4.08 -3.25 -13.87
C ALA A 230 -2.96 -4.31 -13.85
N ILE A 231 -3.03 -5.27 -14.77
CA ILE A 231 -2.05 -6.35 -14.89
C ILE A 231 -0.68 -5.82 -15.33
N ASP A 232 -0.64 -4.84 -16.24
CA ASP A 232 0.63 -4.23 -16.67
C ASP A 232 1.33 -3.56 -15.48
N ILE A 233 0.59 -2.80 -14.66
CA ILE A 233 1.13 -2.16 -13.45
C ILE A 233 1.62 -3.22 -12.46
N MET A 234 0.80 -4.23 -12.18
CA MET A 234 1.13 -5.31 -11.26
C MET A 234 2.34 -6.13 -11.72
N SER A 235 2.53 -6.28 -13.03
CA SER A 235 3.67 -6.99 -13.63
C SER A 235 5.01 -6.28 -13.41
N LEU A 236 5.01 -4.97 -13.12
CA LEU A 236 6.21 -4.22 -12.75
C LEU A 236 6.82 -4.71 -11.43
N ILE A 237 6.05 -5.38 -10.59
CA ILE A 237 6.52 -5.90 -9.30
C ILE A 237 7.44 -7.11 -9.50
N ALA A 238 7.15 -7.97 -10.48
CA ALA A 238 8.00 -9.14 -10.76
C ALA A 238 9.45 -8.73 -11.07
N PRO A 239 10.48 -9.45 -10.57
CA PRO A 239 10.44 -10.76 -9.92
C PRO A 239 10.30 -10.74 -8.38
N ARG A 240 10.04 -9.58 -7.76
CA ARG A 240 9.97 -9.44 -6.30
C ARG A 240 8.78 -10.20 -5.71
N LYS A 241 8.91 -10.65 -4.47
CA LYS A 241 7.90 -11.52 -3.85
C LYS A 241 6.60 -10.77 -3.56
N ARG A 242 5.49 -11.38 -3.95
CA ARG A 242 4.15 -10.84 -3.72
C ARG A 242 3.16 -11.92 -3.28
N LEU A 243 2.41 -11.61 -2.21
CA LEU A 243 1.28 -12.37 -1.72
C LEU A 243 0.02 -11.53 -1.84
N SER A 244 -0.96 -11.98 -2.64
CA SER A 244 -2.26 -11.33 -2.81
C SER A 244 -3.35 -12.20 -2.18
N LEU A 245 -4.23 -11.61 -1.36
CA LEU A 245 -5.26 -12.33 -0.63
C LEU A 245 -6.62 -11.64 -0.90
N ASN A 246 -7.59 -12.39 -1.42
CA ASN A 246 -8.83 -11.82 -1.89
C ASN A 246 -10.04 -12.66 -1.48
N GLY A 247 -11.21 -12.03 -1.41
CA GLY A 247 -12.49 -12.68 -1.17
C GLY A 247 -13.18 -13.08 -2.47
N ARG A 248 -13.68 -14.32 -2.54
CA ARG A 248 -14.44 -14.83 -3.71
C ARG A 248 -15.71 -14.04 -3.98
N TYR A 249 -16.32 -13.52 -2.92
CA TYR A 249 -17.61 -12.80 -2.98
C TYR A 249 -17.45 -11.30 -2.79
N ASP A 250 -16.21 -10.79 -2.94
CA ASP A 250 -15.93 -9.37 -2.86
C ASP A 250 -16.35 -8.66 -4.15
N SER A 251 -17.37 -7.82 -4.07
CA SER A 251 -17.88 -7.07 -5.22
C SER A 251 -16.92 -5.98 -5.71
N LEU A 252 -15.96 -5.56 -4.87
CA LEU A 252 -14.94 -4.58 -5.26
C LEU A 252 -13.85 -5.20 -6.14
N THR A 253 -13.70 -6.53 -6.10
CA THR A 253 -12.71 -7.28 -6.89
C THR A 253 -13.38 -8.48 -7.55
N PRO A 254 -14.13 -8.28 -8.66
CA PRO A 254 -14.86 -9.35 -9.31
C PRO A 254 -14.03 -10.59 -9.57
N ILE A 255 -14.56 -11.77 -9.25
CA ILE A 255 -13.80 -13.04 -9.28
C ILE A 255 -13.16 -13.33 -10.64
N ASN A 256 -13.85 -13.01 -11.76
CA ASN A 256 -13.29 -13.21 -13.11
C ASN A 256 -12.03 -12.35 -13.31
N GLY A 257 -12.00 -11.14 -12.74
CA GLY A 257 -10.83 -10.27 -12.75
C GLY A 257 -9.67 -10.84 -11.94
N LEU A 258 -9.96 -11.39 -10.75
CA LEU A 258 -8.95 -12.06 -9.91
C LEU A 258 -8.33 -13.28 -10.62
N GLU A 259 -9.16 -14.11 -11.26
CA GLU A 259 -8.69 -15.28 -12.03
C GLU A 259 -7.84 -14.87 -13.25
N LYS A 260 -8.19 -13.76 -13.92
CA LYS A 260 -7.38 -13.18 -15.00
C LYS A 260 -6.04 -12.68 -14.46
N ILE A 261 -6.02 -11.91 -13.38
CA ILE A 261 -4.79 -11.43 -12.74
C ILE A 261 -3.89 -12.59 -12.31
N ASP A 262 -4.43 -13.61 -11.65
CA ASP A 262 -3.65 -14.76 -11.17
C ASP A 262 -3.00 -15.51 -12.33
N ARG A 263 -3.74 -15.77 -13.41
CA ARG A 263 -3.22 -16.44 -14.61
C ARG A 263 -2.07 -15.64 -15.25
N GLU A 264 -2.29 -14.34 -15.49
CA GLU A 264 -1.31 -13.51 -16.20
C GLU A 264 -0.06 -13.27 -15.35
N LEU A 265 -0.21 -13.04 -14.03
CA LEU A 265 0.95 -12.86 -13.15
C LEU A 265 1.72 -14.17 -12.93
N LYS A 266 1.07 -15.33 -12.86
CA LYS A 266 1.78 -16.62 -12.89
C LYS A 266 2.65 -16.77 -14.12
N ALA A 267 2.14 -16.39 -15.30
CA ALA A 267 2.91 -16.42 -16.54
C ALA A 267 4.09 -15.42 -16.49
N GLU A 268 3.88 -14.20 -16.02
CA GLU A 268 4.94 -13.18 -15.90
C GLU A 268 6.05 -13.63 -14.93
N TYR A 269 5.69 -14.14 -13.74
CA TYR A 269 6.68 -14.61 -12.77
C TYR A 269 7.43 -15.84 -13.26
N ALA A 270 6.77 -16.76 -13.97
CA ALA A 270 7.43 -17.90 -14.62
C ALA A 270 8.42 -17.43 -15.71
N ARG A 271 8.05 -16.43 -16.52
CA ARG A 271 8.92 -15.81 -17.53
C ARG A 271 10.15 -15.15 -16.88
N CYS A 272 10.01 -14.60 -15.68
CA CYS A 272 11.11 -14.04 -14.90
C CYS A 272 11.96 -15.11 -14.18
N GLY A 273 11.67 -16.41 -14.34
CA GLY A 273 12.38 -17.51 -13.68
C GLY A 273 12.13 -17.62 -12.16
N CYS A 274 11.06 -17.04 -11.66
CA CYS A 274 10.74 -17.02 -10.22
C CYS A 274 9.25 -17.27 -9.93
N PRO A 275 8.67 -18.40 -10.43
CA PRO A 275 7.23 -18.67 -10.30
C PRO A 275 6.74 -18.68 -8.85
N ASP A 276 7.57 -19.08 -7.90
CA ASP A 276 7.22 -19.15 -6.48
C ASP A 276 7.16 -17.79 -5.77
N ASN A 277 7.59 -16.72 -6.43
CA ASN A 277 7.54 -15.36 -5.90
C ASN A 277 6.15 -14.70 -6.04
N TRP A 278 5.24 -15.30 -6.82
CA TRP A 278 3.84 -14.90 -6.91
C TRP A 278 2.93 -15.93 -6.26
N ARG A 279 2.05 -15.46 -5.39
CA ARG A 279 1.01 -16.29 -4.81
C ARG A 279 -0.27 -15.49 -4.60
N MET A 280 -1.40 -16.03 -5.09
CA MET A 280 -2.74 -15.55 -4.77
C MET A 280 -3.48 -16.57 -3.90
N VAL A 281 -4.19 -16.08 -2.89
CA VAL A 281 -5.11 -16.84 -2.04
C VAL A 281 -6.49 -16.23 -2.20
N ILE A 282 -7.49 -17.06 -2.48
CA ILE A 282 -8.89 -16.66 -2.59
C ILE A 282 -9.71 -17.43 -1.56
N ASP A 283 -10.22 -16.72 -0.56
CA ASP A 283 -11.08 -17.29 0.47
C ASP A 283 -12.57 -17.11 0.14
N ASN A 284 -13.42 -17.94 0.73
CA ASN A 284 -14.88 -17.85 0.56
C ASN A 284 -15.47 -16.77 1.49
N CYS A 285 -15.12 -15.52 1.25
CA CYS A 285 -15.55 -14.36 2.01
C CYS A 285 -15.84 -13.18 1.07
N GLY A 286 -16.42 -12.10 1.61
CA GLY A 286 -16.52 -10.78 0.97
C GLY A 286 -15.28 -9.95 1.23
N HIS A 287 -15.47 -8.62 1.33
CA HIS A 287 -14.42 -7.63 1.52
C HIS A 287 -13.92 -7.59 2.98
N MET A 288 -13.13 -8.58 3.39
CA MET A 288 -12.64 -8.69 4.76
C MET A 288 -11.43 -9.63 4.87
N GLU A 289 -10.64 -9.43 5.92
CA GLU A 289 -9.57 -10.34 6.29
C GLU A 289 -10.12 -11.57 7.04
N THR A 290 -9.74 -12.77 6.60
CA THR A 290 -10.05 -14.02 7.29
C THR A 290 -8.88 -14.51 8.16
N ALA A 291 -9.15 -15.45 9.07
CA ALA A 291 -8.10 -16.10 9.86
C ALA A 291 -7.08 -16.84 8.96
N ASN A 292 -7.53 -17.42 7.85
CA ASN A 292 -6.64 -18.07 6.88
C ASN A 292 -5.74 -17.02 6.18
N MET A 293 -6.28 -15.89 5.78
CA MET A 293 -5.50 -14.78 5.20
C MET A 293 -4.46 -14.28 6.21
N ARG A 294 -4.84 -14.01 7.47
CA ARG A 294 -3.92 -13.61 8.54
C ARG A 294 -2.78 -14.61 8.72
N LYS A 295 -3.09 -15.90 8.77
CA LYS A 295 -2.09 -16.96 8.88
C LYS A 295 -1.10 -16.95 7.70
N ASN A 296 -1.60 -16.76 6.47
CA ASN A 296 -0.76 -16.68 5.28
C ASN A 296 0.17 -15.47 5.32
N ILE A 297 -0.31 -14.30 5.77
CA ILE A 297 0.49 -13.08 5.93
C ILE A 297 1.62 -13.28 6.92
N ILE A 298 1.30 -13.77 8.13
CA ILE A 298 2.29 -14.02 9.18
C ILE A 298 3.36 -15.01 8.70
N ASN A 299 2.94 -16.10 8.04
CA ASN A 299 3.88 -17.07 7.50
C ASN A 299 4.75 -16.49 6.37
N PHE A 300 4.17 -15.64 5.52
CA PHE A 300 4.90 -14.99 4.45
C PHE A 300 6.01 -14.06 4.99
N PHE A 301 5.69 -13.23 5.99
CA PHE A 301 6.70 -12.39 6.63
C PHE A 301 7.76 -13.20 7.36
N LYS A 302 7.38 -14.25 8.11
CA LYS A 302 8.34 -15.14 8.80
C LYS A 302 9.33 -15.84 7.86
N ALA A 303 8.90 -16.16 6.64
CA ALA A 303 9.71 -16.92 5.70
C ALA A 303 10.68 -16.05 4.87
N ASN A 304 10.57 -14.72 4.93
CA ASN A 304 11.23 -13.86 3.95
C ASN A 304 12.22 -12.83 4.50
N PHE A 305 12.26 -12.62 5.83
CA PHE A 305 13.28 -11.72 6.43
C PHE A 305 13.89 -12.28 7.73
#